data_6ba106bca3c780617b287aefa0b0d2c8
#
_entry.id   6ba106bca3c780617b287aefa0b0d2c8
#
_cell.length_a   1.000
_cell.length_b   1.000
_cell.length_c   1.000
_cell.angle_alpha   90.00
_cell.angle_beta   90.00
_cell.angle_gamma   90.00
#
_symmetry.space_group_name_H-M   'P 1'
#
loop_
_entity.id
_entity.type
_entity.pdbx_description
1 polymer ?
#
loop_
_entity_poly.entity_id
_entity_poly.type
_entity_poly.pdbx_seq_one_letter_code
_entity_poly.pdbx_strand_id
1 'polypeptide(L)' 'MILKSETYNFHRLDLTRQAGFIVTIYDEDGLRLAATTPFSTPAEAFGEAQKIVDNRIEGPRK' A
#
# COMPACT_ATOMS: atom_id res chain seq x y z
N MET A 1 4.00 -13.90 4.67
CA MET A 1 5.40 -13.45 4.72
C MET A 1 5.57 -12.16 3.93
N ILE A 2 6.25 -11.20 4.52
CA ILE A 2 6.46 -9.90 3.86
C ILE A 2 7.71 -10.00 3.00
N LEU A 3 7.56 -9.69 1.71
CA LEU A 3 8.67 -9.74 0.77
C LEU A 3 9.50 -8.47 0.81
N LYS A 4 8.84 -7.34 1.04
CA LYS A 4 9.52 -6.05 1.03
C LYS A 4 8.64 -5.04 1.74
N SER A 5 9.26 -4.08 2.42
CA SER A 5 8.55 -2.98 3.06
C SER A 5 9.14 -1.68 2.57
N GLU A 6 8.30 -0.70 2.29
CA GLU A 6 8.71 0.63 1.89
C GLU A 6 7.92 1.66 2.67
N THR A 7 8.48 2.85 2.79
CA THR A 7 7.77 3.96 3.42
C THR A 7 7.43 4.97 2.33
N TYR A 8 6.19 5.44 2.35
CA TYR A 8 5.73 6.43 1.40
C TYR A 8 4.81 7.41 2.12
N ASN A 9 5.20 8.67 2.19
CA ASN A 9 4.42 9.72 2.87
C ASN A 9 3.99 9.28 4.26
N PHE A 10 4.96 8.81 5.04
CA PHE A 10 4.75 8.39 6.44
C PHE A 10 3.87 7.17 6.58
N HIS A 11 3.61 6.46 5.51
CA HIS A 11 2.86 5.20 5.54
C HIS A 11 3.80 4.06 5.23
N ARG A 12 3.57 2.91 5.88
CA ARG A 12 4.36 1.72 5.59
C ARG A 12 3.60 0.87 4.60
N LEU A 13 4.30 0.44 3.56
CA LEU A 13 3.73 -0.40 2.52
C LEU A 13 4.43 -1.74 2.57
N ASP A 14 3.69 -2.79 2.92
CA ASP A 14 4.24 -4.14 3.03
C ASP A 14 3.78 -4.97 1.85
N LEU A 15 4.75 -5.51 1.11
CA LEU A 15 4.47 -6.34 -0.05
C LEU A 15 4.41 -7.80 0.35
N THR A 16 3.32 -8.46 -0.01
CA THR A 16 3.19 -9.89 0.19
C THR A 16 2.73 -10.53 -1.11
N ARG A 17 2.76 -11.84 -1.17
CA ARG A 17 2.33 -12.57 -2.35
C ARG A 17 1.31 -13.62 -1.98
N GLN A 18 0.10 -13.47 -2.50
CA GLN A 18 -0.98 -14.44 -2.32
C GLN A 18 -1.84 -14.30 -3.56
N ALA A 19 -1.77 -15.25 -4.45
CA ALA A 19 -2.53 -15.19 -5.70
C ALA A 19 -2.19 -13.92 -6.46
N GLY A 20 -0.95 -13.42 -6.31
CA GLY A 20 -0.49 -12.19 -6.92
C GLY A 20 0.19 -11.33 -5.88
N PHE A 21 0.63 -10.15 -6.28
CA PHE A 21 1.35 -9.26 -5.38
C PHE A 21 0.37 -8.27 -4.75
N ILE A 22 0.36 -8.21 -3.43
CA ILE A 22 -0.54 -7.36 -2.68
C ILE A 22 0.29 -6.47 -1.77
N VAL A 23 -0.06 -5.18 -1.70
CA VAL A 23 0.59 -4.27 -0.77
C VAL A 23 -0.42 -3.87 0.28
N THR A 24 -0.06 -4.06 1.54
CA THR A 24 -0.87 -3.64 2.67
C THR A 24 -0.33 -2.33 3.19
N ILE A 25 -1.23 -1.41 3.48
CA ILE A 25 -0.87 -0.05 3.85
C ILE A 25 -1.15 0.18 5.32
N TYR A 26 -0.15 0.69 6.04
CA TYR A 26 -0.26 1.00 7.47
C TYR A 26 0.04 2.48 7.67
N ASP A 27 -0.61 3.11 8.64
CA ASP A 27 -0.30 4.50 8.96
C ASP A 27 0.96 4.54 9.84
N GLU A 28 1.37 5.74 10.24
CA GLU A 28 2.61 5.86 11.00
C GLU A 28 2.50 5.28 12.40
N ASP A 29 1.29 5.00 12.87
CA ASP A 29 1.10 4.34 14.16
C ASP A 29 1.03 2.83 14.02
N GLY A 30 1.11 2.31 12.81
CA GLY A 30 1.08 0.87 12.59
C GLY A 30 -0.32 0.32 12.40
N LEU A 31 -1.31 1.16 12.26
CA LEU A 31 -2.68 0.71 12.03
C LEU A 31 -2.89 0.36 10.57
N ARG A 32 -3.43 -0.81 10.33
CA ARG A 32 -3.72 -1.23 8.96
C ARG A 32 -4.86 -0.39 8.39
N LEU A 33 -4.61 0.22 7.26
CA LEU A 33 -5.59 1.09 6.61
C LEU A 33 -6.29 0.44 5.44
N ALA A 34 -5.54 -0.24 4.60
CA ALA A 34 -6.09 -0.81 3.38
C ALA A 34 -5.09 -1.79 2.78
N ALA A 35 -5.52 -2.48 1.73
CA ALA A 35 -4.64 -3.34 0.98
C ALA A 35 -5.08 -3.28 -0.48
N THR A 36 -4.12 -3.48 -1.38
CA THR A 36 -4.46 -3.50 -2.80
C THR A 36 -5.05 -4.85 -3.17
N THR A 37 -5.65 -4.92 -4.34
CA THR A 37 -5.99 -6.20 -4.93
C THR A 37 -4.71 -6.84 -5.45
N PRO A 38 -4.73 -8.13 -5.79
CA PRO A 38 -3.53 -8.78 -6.32
C PRO A 38 -3.17 -8.23 -7.71
N PHE A 39 -1.88 -8.00 -7.91
CA PHE A 39 -1.35 -7.54 -9.20
C PHE A 39 -0.32 -8.53 -9.71
N SER A 40 -0.01 -8.43 -11.00
CA SER A 40 0.96 -9.33 -11.63
C SER A 40 2.39 -9.02 -11.22
N THR A 41 2.69 -7.78 -10.88
CA THR A 41 4.04 -7.37 -10.54
C THR A 41 4.05 -6.53 -9.29
N PRO A 42 5.17 -6.53 -8.55
CA PRO A 42 5.28 -5.68 -7.37
C PRO A 42 5.15 -4.19 -7.70
N ALA A 43 5.68 -3.78 -8.85
CA ALA A 43 5.63 -2.36 -9.22
C ALA A 43 4.20 -1.87 -9.34
N GLU A 44 3.33 -2.68 -9.94
CA GLU A 44 1.92 -2.33 -10.05
C GLU A 44 1.26 -2.23 -8.68
N ALA A 45 1.57 -3.19 -7.80
CA ALA A 45 0.98 -3.20 -6.47
C ALA A 45 1.41 -1.96 -5.68
N PHE A 46 2.70 -1.61 -5.73
CA PHE A 46 3.17 -0.41 -5.04
C PHE A 46 2.58 0.85 -5.65
N GLY A 47 2.44 0.88 -6.98
CA GLY A 47 1.83 2.03 -7.63
C GLY A 47 0.41 2.26 -7.16
N GLU A 48 -0.37 1.20 -7.05
CA GLU A 48 -1.74 1.32 -6.56
C GLU A 48 -1.76 1.76 -5.09
N ALA A 49 -0.85 1.21 -4.29
CA ALA A 49 -0.77 1.58 -2.88
C ALA A 49 -0.46 3.06 -2.73
N GLN A 50 0.44 3.59 -3.55
CA GLN A 50 0.78 5.01 -3.51
C GLN A 50 -0.42 5.87 -3.85
N LYS A 51 -1.23 5.44 -4.81
CA LYS A 51 -2.46 6.15 -5.14
C LYS A 51 -3.41 6.20 -3.97
N ILE A 52 -3.54 5.08 -3.26
CA ILE A 52 -4.43 5.02 -2.09
C ILE A 52 -3.95 5.99 -1.03
N VAL A 53 -2.65 6.02 -0.77
CA VAL A 53 -2.08 6.94 0.21
C VAL A 53 -2.31 8.38 -0.21
N ASP A 54 -2.06 8.69 -1.48
CA ASP A 54 -2.25 10.04 -1.98
C ASP A 54 -3.70 10.49 -1.84
N ASN A 55 -4.64 9.61 -2.13
CA ASN A 55 -6.04 9.93 -1.98
C ASN A 55 -6.43 10.19 -0.54
N ARG A 56 -5.80 9.47 0.40
CA ARG A 56 -6.05 9.70 1.80
C ARG A 56 -5.58 11.08 2.22
N ILE A 57 -4.36 11.42 1.81
CA ILE A 57 -3.73 12.66 2.23
C ILE A 57 -4.39 13.85 1.61
N GLU A 58 -4.57 13.81 0.29
CA GLU A 58 -5.16 14.91 -0.39
C GLU A 58 -6.62 14.85 -0.41
N GLY A 59 -7.15 13.63 -0.35
CA GLY A 59 -8.52 13.36 -0.17
C GLY A 59 -9.46 14.23 -0.92
N PRO A 60 -10.66 13.84 -1.02
CA PRO A 60 -11.66 14.68 -1.57
C PRO A 60 -11.96 15.66 -0.47
N ARG A 61 -11.49 16.74 -0.55
CA ARG A 61 -11.77 17.62 0.39
C ARG A 61 -13.01 18.13 0.11
N LYS A 62 -13.77 18.06 0.40
CA LYS A 62 -14.93 18.52 0.06
C LYS A 62 -15.54 18.87 0.65
#